data_85c7fbd0175ab13057628849bba89ed4
#
_entry.id   85c7fbd0175ab13057628849bba89ed4
#
_cell.length_a   1.000
_cell.length_b   1.000
_cell.length_c   1.000
_cell.angle_alpha   90.00
_cell.angle_beta   90.00
_cell.angle_gamma   90.00
#
_symmetry.space_group_name_H-M   'P 1'
#
loop_
_entity.id
_entity.type
_entity.pdbx_description
1 polymer ?
#
loop_
_entity_poly.entity_id
_entity_poly.type
_entity_poly.pdbx_seq_one_letter_code
_entity_poly.pdbx_strand_id
1 'polypeptide(L)'
;MYYSSGNYEAFARPRKPEGVDRKSAYIIGSGLAALTAACYLVRDGQMKGERVHVFEKDPLPGGACDGYKYDVGYVMRGGREMDNHFEVMWDLLRSIPSLETEGASVLDEYYWLNKADPNYSLCRATVNRGEDAHTDGKFGLSDKGAMEIMKLFFTPDEQLEDKKITDFFDDEVLNSNFWLYWRTMFAFENWHSALEMKLYLKRYIHHIGGLPDFTALRFTRYNQYESIILPMVTYLKDHGVQFYYDTKVVDVQFSLEPGKKQAVGITVDHKGAVETIDLTEDDLLFITNGGCVESCTVGAQNKATGFDPTIKPGNGWDLWKRIAALDDSFGHPEKFCSQPELTNWESATITTLDEKIPQYI
;
A
#
# COMPACT_ATOMS: atom_id res chain seq x y z
N MET A 1 10.86 11.62 -2.84
CA MET A 1 12.24 11.69 -2.29
C MET A 1 12.13 11.91 -0.79
N TYR A 2 12.79 11.08 0.01
CA TYR A 2 12.78 11.23 1.47
C TYR A 2 13.83 12.27 1.88
N TYR A 3 13.40 13.31 2.58
CA TYR A 3 14.29 14.29 3.16
C TYR A 3 14.35 14.09 4.66
N SER A 4 15.48 13.69 5.17
CA SER A 4 15.75 13.71 6.61
C SER A 4 16.26 15.11 6.99
N SER A 5 15.76 15.65 8.10
CA SER A 5 16.33 16.87 8.69
C SER A 5 17.74 16.66 9.24
N GLY A 6 18.20 15.40 9.32
CA GLY A 6 19.46 15.04 9.98
C GLY A 6 19.42 15.23 11.49
N ASN A 7 18.28 15.52 12.07
CA ASN A 7 18.15 15.81 13.50
C ASN A 7 17.72 14.54 14.26
N TYR A 8 18.70 13.77 14.72
CA TYR A 8 18.45 12.57 15.51
C TYR A 8 17.72 12.85 16.83
N GLU A 9 17.88 14.05 17.42
CA GLU A 9 17.20 14.41 18.66
C GLU A 9 15.68 14.53 18.46
N ALA A 10 15.24 15.09 17.32
CA ALA A 10 13.84 15.17 17.00
C ALA A 10 13.23 13.77 16.79
N PHE A 11 14.01 12.83 16.24
CA PHE A 11 13.60 11.44 16.11
C PHE A 11 13.57 10.70 17.45
N ALA A 12 14.62 10.84 18.26
CA ALA A 12 14.75 10.12 19.53
C ALA A 12 13.84 10.68 20.64
N ARG A 13 13.61 11.99 20.62
CA ARG A 13 12.80 12.72 21.61
C ARG A 13 12.00 13.83 20.92
N PRO A 14 10.93 13.50 20.22
CA PRO A 14 10.12 14.48 19.52
C PRO A 14 9.58 15.51 20.52
N ARG A 15 9.73 16.79 20.17
CA ARG A 15 9.19 17.90 20.95
C ARG A 15 7.84 18.28 20.38
N LYS A 16 6.93 18.64 21.25
CA LYS A 16 5.63 19.15 20.85
C LYS A 16 5.80 20.40 19.96
N PRO A 17 5.29 20.36 18.69
CA PRO A 17 5.40 21.51 17.81
C PRO A 17 4.64 22.71 18.35
N GLU A 18 5.17 23.91 18.11
CA GLU A 18 4.47 25.15 18.48
C GLU A 18 3.14 25.24 17.74
N GLY A 19 2.09 25.61 18.46
CA GLY A 19 0.76 25.81 17.89
C GLY A 19 -0.01 24.54 17.58
N VAL A 20 0.52 23.33 17.84
CA VAL A 20 -0.16 22.07 17.50
C VAL A 20 -1.54 21.93 18.18
N ASP A 21 -1.73 22.53 19.35
CA ASP A 21 -3.01 22.50 20.07
C ASP A 21 -4.12 23.29 19.36
N ARG A 22 -3.78 24.18 18.41
CA ARG A 22 -4.76 24.89 17.60
C ARG A 22 -5.12 24.14 16.31
N LYS A 23 -4.26 23.23 15.88
CA LYS A 23 -4.41 22.49 14.64
C LYS A 23 -5.38 21.33 14.77
N SER A 24 -6.13 21.07 13.71
CA SER A 24 -6.84 19.81 13.51
C SER A 24 -6.26 19.09 12.29
N ALA A 25 -6.40 17.77 12.25
CA ALA A 25 -5.99 16.98 11.10
C ALA A 25 -7.20 16.22 10.57
N TYR A 26 -7.41 16.33 9.27
CA TYR A 26 -8.47 15.64 8.54
C TYR A 26 -7.83 14.66 7.57
N ILE A 27 -8.15 13.38 7.71
CA ILE A 27 -7.51 12.28 6.97
C ILE A 27 -8.56 11.56 6.16
N ILE A 28 -8.40 11.56 4.84
CA ILE A 28 -9.33 10.93 3.90
C ILE A 28 -8.83 9.52 3.58
N GLY A 29 -9.64 8.52 3.94
CA GLY A 29 -9.29 7.10 3.93
C GLY A 29 -8.77 6.62 5.28
N SER A 30 -8.82 5.31 5.49
CA SER A 30 -8.31 4.64 6.69
C SER A 30 -7.39 3.47 6.37
N GLY A 31 -6.74 3.49 5.22
CA GLY A 31 -5.71 2.54 4.85
C GLY A 31 -4.41 2.74 5.66
N LEU A 32 -3.41 1.90 5.40
CA LEU A 32 -2.15 1.89 6.15
C LEU A 32 -1.48 3.27 6.18
N ALA A 33 -1.45 4.01 5.06
CA ALA A 33 -0.85 5.34 4.99
C ALA A 33 -1.59 6.35 5.89
N ALA A 34 -2.93 6.32 5.88
CA ALA A 34 -3.77 7.18 6.71
C ALA A 34 -3.56 6.91 8.20
N LEU A 35 -3.61 5.63 8.59
CA LEU A 35 -3.42 5.23 9.99
C LEU A 35 -2.00 5.54 10.48
N THR A 36 -1.00 5.37 9.61
CA THR A 36 0.39 5.76 9.91
C THR A 36 0.50 7.27 10.16
N ALA A 37 -0.10 8.10 9.29
CA ALA A 37 -0.13 9.54 9.50
C ALA A 37 -0.79 9.91 10.82
N ALA A 38 -1.96 9.32 11.13
CA ALA A 38 -2.64 9.55 12.40
C ALA A 38 -1.78 9.16 13.62
N CYS A 39 -1.10 8.00 13.55
CA CYS A 39 -0.21 7.55 14.64
C CYS A 39 0.96 8.52 14.86
N TYR A 40 1.61 8.99 13.80
CA TYR A 40 2.70 9.97 13.93
C TYR A 40 2.21 11.33 14.43
N LEU A 41 1.01 11.75 14.05
CA LEU A 41 0.41 13.00 14.56
C LEU A 41 0.21 12.93 16.08
N VAL A 42 -0.31 11.83 16.62
CA VAL A 42 -0.55 11.71 18.06
C VAL A 42 0.73 11.37 18.82
N ARG A 43 1.60 10.49 18.29
CA ARG A 43 2.83 10.05 18.99
C ARG A 43 3.93 11.12 18.96
N ASP A 44 4.29 11.58 17.77
CA ASP A 44 5.46 12.45 17.55
C ASP A 44 5.04 13.91 17.44
N GLY A 45 3.97 14.20 16.73
CA GLY A 45 3.36 15.52 16.65
C GLY A 45 2.69 15.98 17.94
N GLN A 46 2.44 15.04 18.86
CA GLN A 46 1.77 15.30 20.15
C GLN A 46 0.46 16.08 20.00
N MET A 47 -0.21 15.85 18.87
CA MET A 47 -1.55 16.38 18.60
C MET A 47 -2.56 15.63 19.47
N LYS A 48 -3.54 16.35 20.02
CA LYS A 48 -4.62 15.71 20.75
C LYS A 48 -5.46 14.86 19.79
N GLY A 49 -5.74 13.61 20.16
CA GLY A 49 -6.46 12.70 19.29
C GLY A 49 -7.86 13.18 18.91
N GLU A 50 -8.55 13.90 19.81
CA GLU A 50 -9.85 14.53 19.54
C GLU A 50 -9.84 15.55 18.38
N ARG A 51 -8.64 15.99 17.96
CA ARG A 51 -8.41 16.87 16.81
C ARG A 51 -7.93 16.15 15.57
N VAL A 52 -7.84 14.83 15.60
CA VAL A 52 -7.48 13.98 14.45
C VAL A 52 -8.74 13.25 13.99
N HIS A 53 -9.18 13.55 12.78
CA HIS A 53 -10.42 13.07 12.18
C HIS A 53 -10.13 12.18 10.99
N VAL A 54 -10.54 10.91 11.03
CA VAL A 54 -10.33 9.93 9.96
C VAL A 54 -11.67 9.59 9.32
N PHE A 55 -11.80 9.84 8.01
CA PHE A 55 -13.01 9.59 7.23
C PHE A 55 -12.83 8.33 6.38
N GLU A 56 -13.71 7.36 6.56
CA GLU A 56 -13.70 6.12 5.79
C GLU A 56 -15.08 5.87 5.15
N LYS A 57 -15.09 5.64 3.85
CA LYS A 57 -16.32 5.36 3.10
C LYS A 57 -16.94 4.01 3.44
N ASP A 58 -16.09 3.06 3.84
CA ASP A 58 -16.50 1.69 4.16
C ASP A 58 -16.78 1.53 5.67
N PRO A 59 -17.50 0.48 6.08
CA PRO A 59 -17.78 0.22 7.49
C PRO A 59 -16.56 -0.30 8.27
N LEU A 60 -15.49 -0.69 7.56
CA LEU A 60 -14.24 -1.22 8.14
C LEU A 60 -13.03 -0.39 7.71
N PRO A 61 -12.07 -0.16 8.61
CA PRO A 61 -10.80 0.47 8.27
C PRO A 61 -9.86 -0.52 7.57
N GLY A 62 -8.75 0.00 7.04
CA GLY A 62 -7.65 -0.81 6.56
C GLY A 62 -7.36 -0.66 5.07
N GLY A 63 -8.26 -0.10 4.28
CA GLY A 63 -8.08 0.08 2.84
C GLY A 63 -7.77 -1.26 2.16
N ALA A 64 -6.63 -1.37 1.47
CA ALA A 64 -6.21 -2.63 0.82
C ALA A 64 -5.86 -3.75 1.82
N CYS A 65 -5.72 -3.46 3.09
CA CYS A 65 -5.42 -4.41 4.18
C CYS A 65 -6.65 -4.71 5.04
N ASP A 66 -7.84 -4.60 4.51
CA ASP A 66 -9.11 -4.67 5.25
C ASP A 66 -9.53 -6.09 5.67
N GLY A 67 -9.00 -7.16 5.12
CA GLY A 67 -9.23 -8.54 5.57
C GLY A 67 -10.69 -8.90 5.81
N TYR A 68 -11.50 -8.99 4.75
CA TYR A 68 -12.91 -9.35 4.87
C TYR A 68 -13.11 -10.75 5.44
N LYS A 69 -14.01 -10.87 6.41
CA LYS A 69 -14.48 -12.16 6.92
C LYS A 69 -15.78 -12.54 6.23
N TYR A 70 -15.79 -13.73 5.63
CA TYR A 70 -16.97 -14.40 5.07
C TYR A 70 -17.36 -15.59 5.94
N ASP A 71 -18.49 -16.22 5.63
CA ASP A 71 -19.01 -17.36 6.40
C ASP A 71 -18.01 -18.51 6.55
N VAL A 72 -17.17 -18.72 5.54
CA VAL A 72 -16.24 -19.85 5.46
C VAL A 72 -14.76 -19.48 5.62
N GLY A 73 -14.44 -18.20 5.86
CA GLY A 73 -13.05 -17.79 6.03
C GLY A 73 -12.82 -16.31 5.78
N TYR A 74 -11.56 -15.95 5.54
CA TYR A 74 -11.12 -14.59 5.28
C TYR A 74 -10.70 -14.44 3.83
N VAL A 75 -10.95 -13.26 3.24
CA VAL A 75 -10.48 -12.90 1.91
C VAL A 75 -9.63 -11.64 2.01
N MET A 76 -8.46 -11.69 1.39
CA MET A 76 -7.55 -10.55 1.24
C MET A 76 -7.51 -10.13 -0.23
N ARG A 77 -7.34 -8.84 -0.47
CA ARG A 77 -7.19 -8.29 -1.82
C ARG A 77 -5.73 -8.38 -2.29
N GLY A 78 -5.32 -9.57 -2.73
CA GLY A 78 -3.96 -9.90 -3.14
C GLY A 78 -3.02 -10.22 -1.98
N GLY A 79 -1.78 -10.63 -2.31
CA GLY A 79 -0.72 -10.83 -1.33
C GLY A 79 -0.30 -9.51 -0.68
N ARG A 80 0.15 -9.57 0.57
CA ARG A 80 0.59 -8.42 1.36
C ARG A 80 1.84 -8.80 2.15
N GLU A 81 2.85 -9.19 1.41
CA GLU A 81 4.13 -9.58 1.97
C GLU A 81 4.88 -8.35 2.50
N MET A 82 5.80 -8.61 3.40
CA MET A 82 6.67 -7.61 4.02
C MET A 82 8.13 -8.02 3.82
N ASP A 83 9.06 -7.12 4.11
CA ASP A 83 10.49 -7.42 4.09
C ASP A 83 11.21 -6.81 5.33
N ASN A 84 12.52 -7.00 5.41
CA ASN A 84 13.32 -6.52 6.52
C ASN A 84 13.67 -5.02 6.46
N HIS A 85 13.24 -4.30 5.43
CA HIS A 85 13.58 -2.89 5.18
C HIS A 85 12.36 -1.97 5.15
N PHE A 86 11.39 -2.24 6.00
CA PHE A 86 10.26 -1.34 6.26
C PHE A 86 10.51 -0.49 7.50
N GLU A 87 11.65 0.23 7.54
CA GLU A 87 12.17 0.92 8.73
C GLU A 87 11.15 1.90 9.34
N VAL A 88 10.42 2.65 8.51
CA VAL A 88 9.38 3.57 8.98
C VAL A 88 8.24 2.80 9.66
N MET A 89 7.85 1.66 9.08
CA MET A 89 6.82 0.81 9.68
C MET A 89 7.34 0.15 10.97
N TRP A 90 8.59 -0.33 10.98
CA TRP A 90 9.19 -0.90 12.19
C TRP A 90 9.28 0.11 13.33
N ASP A 91 9.66 1.35 13.02
CA ASP A 91 9.64 2.44 14.00
C ASP A 91 8.25 2.67 14.58
N LEU A 92 7.22 2.65 13.74
CA LEU A 92 5.85 2.79 14.20
C LEU A 92 5.40 1.58 15.02
N LEU A 93 5.54 0.36 14.48
CA LEU A 93 4.99 -0.86 15.08
C LEU A 93 5.65 -1.23 16.43
N ARG A 94 6.87 -0.77 16.71
CA ARG A 94 7.48 -0.94 18.05
C ARG A 94 6.75 -0.16 19.15
N SER A 95 5.94 0.84 18.79
CA SER A 95 5.16 1.64 19.74
C SER A 95 3.66 1.30 19.74
N ILE A 96 3.22 0.43 18.85
CA ILE A 96 1.84 -0.06 18.83
C ILE A 96 1.75 -1.31 19.72
N PRO A 97 0.93 -1.29 20.78
CA PRO A 97 0.77 -2.46 21.67
C PRO A 97 0.19 -3.66 20.91
N SER A 98 0.69 -4.85 21.22
CA SER A 98 0.06 -6.09 20.81
C SER A 98 -1.32 -6.24 21.43
N LEU A 99 -2.27 -6.80 20.69
CA LEU A 99 -3.59 -7.16 21.22
C LEU A 99 -3.62 -8.58 21.83
N GLU A 100 -2.55 -9.37 21.64
CA GLU A 100 -2.48 -10.76 22.09
C GLU A 100 -1.55 -10.96 23.28
N THR A 101 -0.43 -10.25 23.30
CA THR A 101 0.63 -10.42 24.31
C THR A 101 0.80 -9.15 25.12
N GLU A 102 0.42 -9.20 26.39
CA GLU A 102 0.56 -8.06 27.30
C GLU A 102 2.03 -7.63 27.42
N GLY A 103 2.27 -6.31 27.30
CA GLY A 103 3.60 -5.71 27.39
C GLY A 103 4.45 -5.86 26.13
N ALA A 104 3.98 -6.55 25.10
CA ALA A 104 4.64 -6.65 23.80
C ALA A 104 4.11 -5.61 22.81
N SER A 105 4.91 -5.32 21.80
CA SER A 105 4.52 -4.53 20.63
C SER A 105 4.15 -5.44 19.45
N VAL A 106 3.48 -4.88 18.45
CA VAL A 106 3.23 -5.55 17.17
C VAL A 106 4.56 -5.96 16.50
N LEU A 107 5.61 -5.15 16.64
CA LEU A 107 6.93 -5.48 16.11
C LEU A 107 7.56 -6.69 16.83
N ASP A 108 7.36 -6.83 18.14
CA ASP A 108 7.87 -7.99 18.89
C ASP A 108 7.23 -9.29 18.38
N GLU A 109 5.92 -9.32 18.19
CA GLU A 109 5.22 -10.50 17.65
C GLU A 109 5.65 -10.86 16.24
N TYR A 110 5.82 -9.83 15.39
CA TYR A 110 6.34 -10.01 14.05
C TYR A 110 7.76 -10.60 14.06
N TYR A 111 8.65 -10.07 14.93
CA TYR A 111 10.01 -10.55 15.09
C TYR A 111 10.04 -12.01 15.58
N TRP A 112 9.26 -12.35 16.60
CA TRP A 112 9.23 -13.70 17.16
C TRP A 112 8.75 -14.72 16.14
N LEU A 113 7.69 -14.43 15.40
CA LEU A 113 7.18 -15.30 14.35
C LEU A 113 8.26 -15.58 13.29
N ASN A 114 8.79 -14.53 12.70
CA ASN A 114 9.73 -14.67 11.58
C ASN A 114 11.11 -15.19 12.02
N LYS A 115 11.39 -15.20 13.31
CA LYS A 115 12.57 -15.84 13.89
C LYS A 115 12.36 -17.33 14.14
N ALA A 116 11.18 -17.69 14.61
CA ALA A 116 10.82 -19.09 14.90
C ALA A 116 10.50 -19.87 13.63
N ASP A 117 9.87 -19.23 12.66
CA ASP A 117 9.46 -19.81 11.38
C ASP A 117 9.94 -18.93 10.20
N PRO A 118 11.22 -19.03 9.83
CA PRO A 118 11.76 -18.31 8.68
C PRO A 118 11.07 -18.76 7.40
N ASN A 119 10.59 -17.81 6.62
CA ASN A 119 9.92 -18.12 5.35
C ASN A 119 10.89 -18.77 4.36
N TYR A 120 10.47 -19.87 3.80
CA TYR A 120 11.14 -20.55 2.69
C TYR A 120 10.12 -21.34 1.88
N SER A 121 10.04 -21.07 0.59
CA SER A 121 9.23 -21.86 -0.34
C SER A 121 9.77 -21.67 -1.75
N LEU A 122 10.10 -22.74 -2.44
CA LEU A 122 10.49 -22.64 -3.84
C LEU A 122 9.35 -22.01 -4.66
N CYS A 123 9.68 -20.96 -5.38
CA CYS A 123 8.74 -20.33 -6.30
C CYS A 123 8.46 -21.29 -7.45
N ARG A 124 7.22 -21.76 -7.54
CA ARG A 124 6.75 -22.59 -8.67
C ARG A 124 6.24 -21.66 -9.76
N ALA A 125 7.16 -21.23 -10.62
CA ALA A 125 6.80 -20.43 -11.79
C ALA A 125 6.24 -21.33 -12.89
N THR A 126 5.17 -20.89 -13.51
CA THR A 126 4.55 -21.60 -14.64
C THR A 126 4.52 -20.74 -15.88
N VAL A 127 4.56 -21.35 -17.04
CA VAL A 127 4.38 -20.76 -18.36
C VAL A 127 3.23 -21.45 -19.09
N ASN A 128 2.80 -20.94 -20.21
CA ASN A 128 1.81 -21.59 -21.09
C ASN A 128 0.57 -22.15 -20.36
N ARG A 129 0.07 -21.43 -19.35
CA ARG A 129 -1.12 -21.80 -18.56
C ARG A 129 -0.95 -23.07 -17.71
N GLY A 130 0.19 -23.23 -17.06
CA GLY A 130 0.39 -24.24 -16.02
C GLY A 130 1.50 -25.23 -16.32
N GLU A 131 2.23 -25.10 -17.42
CA GLU A 131 3.46 -25.86 -17.64
C GLU A 131 4.56 -25.34 -16.70
N ASP A 132 5.37 -26.27 -16.16
CA ASP A 132 6.52 -25.90 -15.34
C ASP A 132 7.52 -25.06 -16.15
N ALA A 133 7.90 -23.92 -15.63
CA ALA A 133 8.89 -23.02 -16.27
C ALA A 133 10.34 -23.51 -16.12
N HIS A 134 10.58 -24.55 -15.33
CA HIS A 134 11.91 -25.14 -15.08
C HIS A 134 12.97 -24.09 -14.68
N THR A 135 12.59 -23.18 -13.80
CA THR A 135 13.48 -22.09 -13.38
C THR A 135 14.64 -22.54 -12.49
N ASP A 136 14.49 -23.66 -11.78
CA ASP A 136 15.48 -24.29 -10.89
C ASP A 136 16.11 -23.32 -9.88
N GLY A 137 15.37 -22.31 -9.46
CA GLY A 137 15.86 -21.26 -8.55
C GLY A 137 16.90 -20.32 -9.16
N LYS A 138 17.01 -20.25 -10.49
CA LYS A 138 18.00 -19.44 -11.20
C LYS A 138 17.35 -18.28 -11.94
N PHE A 139 18.04 -17.15 -12.01
CA PHE A 139 17.55 -15.98 -12.77
C PHE A 139 17.66 -16.14 -14.29
N GLY A 140 18.56 -16.97 -14.76
CA GLY A 140 18.75 -17.19 -16.20
C GLY A 140 19.15 -15.92 -16.97
N LEU A 141 19.79 -14.95 -16.29
CA LEU A 141 20.32 -13.74 -16.90
C LEU A 141 21.74 -13.97 -17.38
N SER A 142 22.04 -13.48 -18.58
CA SER A 142 23.44 -13.31 -19.04
C SER A 142 24.07 -12.06 -18.39
N ASP A 143 25.38 -11.92 -18.58
CA ASP A 143 26.10 -10.69 -18.15
C ASP A 143 25.49 -9.44 -18.81
N LYS A 144 25.06 -9.54 -20.06
CA LYS A 144 24.40 -8.42 -20.77
C LYS A 144 23.08 -8.07 -20.11
N GLY A 145 22.20 -9.04 -19.83
CA GLY A 145 20.94 -8.80 -19.16
C GLY A 145 21.11 -8.21 -17.76
N ALA A 146 22.10 -8.70 -17.01
CA ALA A 146 22.45 -8.11 -15.72
C ALA A 146 22.90 -6.65 -15.84
N MET A 147 23.69 -6.33 -16.88
CA MET A 147 24.12 -4.94 -17.16
C MET A 147 22.95 -4.04 -17.54
N GLU A 148 21.93 -4.53 -18.24
CA GLU A 148 20.74 -3.74 -18.57
C GLU A 148 19.93 -3.40 -17.31
N ILE A 149 19.81 -4.33 -16.37
CA ILE A 149 19.18 -4.05 -15.07
C ILE A 149 19.97 -3.00 -14.29
N MET A 150 21.30 -3.12 -14.26
CA MET A 150 22.17 -2.11 -13.64
C MET A 150 22.05 -0.75 -14.34
N LYS A 151 21.93 -0.73 -15.66
CA LYS A 151 21.71 0.51 -16.42
C LYS A 151 20.39 1.16 -16.01
N LEU A 152 19.29 0.40 -15.89
CA LEU A 152 18.02 0.93 -15.40
C LEU A 152 18.19 1.56 -14.02
N PHE A 153 18.88 0.88 -13.11
CA PHE A 153 19.11 1.35 -11.75
C PHE A 153 19.79 2.73 -11.70
N PHE A 154 20.74 2.99 -12.58
CA PHE A 154 21.52 4.24 -12.63
C PHE A 154 20.97 5.29 -13.60
N THR A 155 20.00 4.96 -14.46
CA THR A 155 19.41 5.94 -15.39
C THR A 155 18.66 7.02 -14.60
N PRO A 156 18.87 8.32 -14.87
CA PRO A 156 18.10 9.40 -14.24
C PRO A 156 16.59 9.22 -14.40
N ASP A 157 15.83 9.62 -13.39
CA ASP A 157 14.37 9.43 -13.36
C ASP A 157 13.68 10.15 -14.53
N GLU A 158 14.15 11.37 -14.87
CA GLU A 158 13.63 12.19 -15.96
C GLU A 158 13.76 11.54 -17.35
N GLN A 159 14.70 10.63 -17.51
CA GLN A 159 14.88 9.87 -18.76
C GLN A 159 13.94 8.66 -18.86
N LEU A 160 13.25 8.32 -17.77
CA LEU A 160 12.39 7.15 -17.68
C LEU A 160 10.89 7.50 -17.58
N GLU A 161 10.54 8.78 -17.41
CA GLU A 161 9.17 9.22 -17.13
C GLU A 161 8.12 8.69 -18.14
N ASP A 162 8.48 8.67 -19.43
CA ASP A 162 7.61 8.22 -20.51
C ASP A 162 8.03 6.87 -21.10
N LYS A 163 8.94 6.15 -20.44
CA LYS A 163 9.43 4.85 -20.92
C LYS A 163 8.63 3.70 -20.34
N LYS A 164 8.29 2.75 -21.20
CA LYS A 164 7.81 1.43 -20.81
C LYS A 164 8.98 0.50 -20.55
N ILE A 165 8.74 -0.59 -19.86
CA ILE A 165 9.73 -1.65 -19.63
C ILE A 165 10.25 -2.19 -20.96
N THR A 166 9.37 -2.40 -21.96
CA THR A 166 9.73 -2.82 -23.32
C THR A 166 10.55 -1.80 -24.12
N ASP A 167 10.53 -0.53 -23.73
CA ASP A 167 11.37 0.50 -24.40
C ASP A 167 12.79 0.50 -23.83
N PHE A 168 13.02 -0.21 -22.75
CA PHE A 168 14.28 -0.21 -22.01
C PHE A 168 15.00 -1.55 -22.07
N PHE A 169 14.29 -2.67 -21.94
CA PHE A 169 14.82 -4.02 -21.97
C PHE A 169 14.55 -4.71 -23.31
N ASP A 170 15.52 -5.52 -23.72
CA ASP A 170 15.34 -6.41 -24.86
C ASP A 170 14.72 -7.77 -24.48
N ASP A 171 14.50 -8.61 -25.49
CA ASP A 171 13.89 -9.93 -25.32
C ASP A 171 14.70 -10.85 -24.40
N GLU A 172 16.01 -10.63 -24.25
CA GLU A 172 16.85 -11.45 -23.40
C GLU A 172 16.47 -11.29 -21.93
N VAL A 173 16.24 -10.04 -21.47
CA VAL A 173 15.77 -9.77 -20.10
C VAL A 173 14.32 -10.20 -19.95
N LEU A 174 13.47 -9.84 -20.92
CA LEU A 174 12.01 -10.09 -20.84
C LEU A 174 11.62 -11.57 -20.93
N ASN A 175 12.48 -12.44 -21.45
CA ASN A 175 12.28 -13.89 -21.46
C ASN A 175 13.11 -14.63 -20.40
N SER A 176 13.80 -13.90 -19.52
CA SER A 176 14.58 -14.52 -18.43
C SER A 176 13.70 -14.99 -17.27
N ASN A 177 14.21 -15.93 -16.48
CA ASN A 177 13.57 -16.32 -15.22
C ASN A 177 13.53 -15.15 -14.22
N PHE A 178 14.52 -14.25 -14.25
CA PHE A 178 14.48 -13.02 -13.44
C PHE A 178 13.21 -12.23 -13.70
N TRP A 179 12.88 -11.98 -14.98
CA TRP A 179 11.67 -11.24 -15.33
C TRP A 179 10.41 -12.00 -14.93
N LEU A 180 10.39 -13.33 -15.09
CA LEU A 180 9.27 -14.16 -14.66
C LEU A 180 9.03 -14.04 -13.15
N TYR A 181 10.07 -14.14 -12.33
CA TYR A 181 9.96 -13.95 -10.88
C TYR A 181 9.53 -12.53 -10.54
N TRP A 182 10.16 -11.52 -11.16
CA TRP A 182 9.90 -10.13 -10.89
C TRP A 182 8.46 -9.73 -11.19
N ARG A 183 7.98 -10.06 -12.40
CA ARG A 183 6.61 -9.74 -12.81
C ARG A 183 5.56 -10.46 -11.97
N THR A 184 5.82 -11.68 -11.56
CA THR A 184 4.92 -12.47 -10.71
C THR A 184 4.86 -11.90 -9.29
N MET A 185 6.00 -11.59 -8.71
CA MET A 185 6.12 -11.06 -7.35
C MET A 185 5.45 -9.68 -7.21
N PHE A 186 5.71 -8.79 -8.14
CA PHE A 186 5.33 -7.38 -8.04
C PHE A 186 4.19 -6.98 -8.99
N ALA A 187 3.55 -7.93 -9.66
CA ALA A 187 2.45 -7.67 -10.60
C ALA A 187 2.85 -6.72 -11.75
N PHE A 188 4.07 -6.83 -12.26
CA PHE A 188 4.51 -6.07 -13.42
C PHE A 188 4.11 -6.73 -14.73
N GLU A 189 3.87 -5.89 -15.73
CA GLU A 189 3.70 -6.28 -17.13
C GLU A 189 4.67 -5.50 -18.02
N ASN A 190 4.91 -6.03 -19.21
CA ASN A 190 5.90 -5.48 -20.14
C ASN A 190 5.64 -4.01 -20.53
N TRP A 191 4.38 -3.58 -20.52
CA TRP A 191 3.95 -2.20 -20.85
C TRP A 191 3.93 -1.24 -19.66
N HIS A 192 4.26 -1.71 -18.46
CA HIS A 192 4.35 -0.86 -17.28
C HIS A 192 5.54 0.11 -17.36
N SER A 193 5.52 1.09 -16.47
CA SER A 193 6.55 2.13 -16.41
C SER A 193 7.92 1.59 -16.04
N ALA A 194 8.93 1.93 -16.84
CA ALA A 194 10.33 1.64 -16.50
C ALA A 194 10.81 2.42 -15.28
N LEU A 195 10.28 3.62 -15.05
CA LEU A 195 10.56 4.41 -13.84
C LEU A 195 10.04 3.69 -12.59
N GLU A 196 8.81 3.20 -12.65
CA GLU A 196 8.24 2.46 -11.52
C GLU A 196 9.05 1.19 -11.21
N MET A 197 9.42 0.42 -12.24
CA MET A 197 10.30 -0.74 -12.06
C MET A 197 11.64 -0.36 -11.41
N LYS A 198 12.26 0.74 -11.83
CA LYS A 198 13.49 1.25 -11.20
C LYS A 198 13.27 1.56 -9.72
N LEU A 199 12.17 2.22 -9.35
CA LEU A 199 11.87 2.54 -7.95
C LEU A 199 11.70 1.29 -7.11
N TYR A 200 11.04 0.25 -7.65
CA TYR A 200 10.95 -1.06 -7.01
C TYR A 200 12.32 -1.75 -6.88
N LEU A 201 13.14 -1.72 -7.94
CA LEU A 201 14.51 -2.25 -7.87
C LEU A 201 15.33 -1.57 -6.77
N LYS A 202 15.29 -0.24 -6.70
CA LYS A 202 15.98 0.53 -5.63
C LYS A 202 15.49 0.13 -4.24
N ARG A 203 14.22 -0.11 -4.10
CA ARG A 203 13.60 -0.50 -2.83
C ARG A 203 13.95 -1.94 -2.44
N TYR A 204 14.00 -2.86 -3.41
CA TYR A 204 14.13 -4.28 -3.19
C TYR A 204 15.56 -4.83 -3.41
N ILE A 205 16.54 -3.97 -3.69
CA ILE A 205 17.90 -4.37 -4.07
C ILE A 205 18.55 -5.33 -3.08
N HIS A 206 18.27 -5.16 -1.79
CA HIS A 206 18.83 -5.99 -0.72
C HIS A 206 18.31 -7.43 -0.71
N HIS A 207 17.23 -7.70 -1.42
CA HIS A 207 16.48 -8.95 -1.35
C HIS A 207 16.28 -9.66 -2.69
N ILE A 208 16.88 -9.14 -3.76
CA ILE A 208 16.74 -9.73 -5.11
C ILE A 208 17.11 -11.22 -5.11
N GLY A 209 18.15 -11.61 -4.38
CA GLY A 209 18.60 -13.00 -4.29
C GLY A 209 17.56 -13.95 -3.69
N GLY A 210 16.61 -13.46 -2.93
CA GLY A 210 15.55 -14.26 -2.29
C GLY A 210 14.24 -14.36 -3.09
N LEU A 211 14.20 -13.87 -4.33
CA LEU A 211 13.04 -13.99 -5.21
C LEU A 211 12.67 -15.44 -5.55
N PRO A 212 13.63 -16.34 -5.83
CA PRO A 212 13.29 -17.71 -6.23
C PRO A 212 12.74 -18.59 -5.11
N ASP A 213 13.02 -18.29 -3.85
CA ASP A 213 12.69 -19.12 -2.69
C ASP A 213 11.90 -18.39 -1.60
N PHE A 214 11.48 -17.17 -1.87
CA PHE A 214 10.72 -16.30 -0.97
C PHE A 214 11.41 -15.99 0.37
N THR A 215 12.68 -16.31 0.55
CA THR A 215 13.42 -16.01 1.79
C THR A 215 13.54 -14.52 2.07
N ALA A 216 13.33 -13.68 1.04
CA ALA A 216 13.23 -12.23 1.15
C ALA A 216 11.94 -11.76 1.83
N LEU A 217 10.89 -12.55 1.83
CA LEU A 217 9.57 -12.15 2.30
C LEU A 217 9.38 -12.48 3.77
N ARG A 218 8.54 -11.67 4.41
CA ARG A 218 8.12 -11.83 5.80
C ARG A 218 6.61 -11.74 5.88
N PHE A 219 6.06 -12.44 6.85
CA PHE A 219 4.62 -12.54 7.05
C PHE A 219 4.25 -12.19 8.49
N THR A 220 2.99 -11.81 8.68
CA THR A 220 2.34 -11.70 9.98
C THR A 220 1.65 -13.02 10.32
N ARG A 221 1.37 -13.25 11.61
CA ARG A 221 0.70 -14.48 12.09
C ARG A 221 -0.68 -14.67 11.47
N TYR A 222 -1.42 -13.57 11.40
CA TYR A 222 -2.73 -13.52 10.77
C TYR A 222 -2.67 -12.62 9.54
N ASN A 223 -3.78 -12.35 8.88
CA ASN A 223 -3.84 -11.33 7.85
C ASN A 223 -3.46 -9.94 8.41
N GLN A 224 -3.09 -9.01 7.55
CA GLN A 224 -2.61 -7.70 7.99
C GLN A 224 -3.69 -6.87 8.71
N TYR A 225 -4.98 -7.14 8.46
CA TYR A 225 -6.04 -6.48 9.21
C TYR A 225 -5.94 -6.80 10.70
N GLU A 226 -5.88 -8.09 11.05
CA GLU A 226 -5.80 -8.55 12.44
C GLU A 226 -4.46 -8.18 13.08
N SER A 227 -3.36 -8.34 12.34
CA SER A 227 -2.01 -8.22 12.89
C SER A 227 -1.49 -6.78 12.94
N ILE A 228 -1.99 -5.87 12.11
CA ILE A 228 -1.47 -4.51 11.97
C ILE A 228 -2.58 -3.47 12.08
N ILE A 229 -3.62 -3.57 11.26
CA ILE A 229 -4.66 -2.52 11.17
C ILE A 229 -5.42 -2.40 12.48
N LEU A 230 -5.90 -3.51 12.99
CA LEU A 230 -6.71 -3.53 14.23
C LEU A 230 -5.92 -3.02 15.44
N PRO A 231 -4.66 -3.42 15.68
CA PRO A 231 -3.83 -2.82 16.72
C PRO A 231 -3.63 -1.31 16.56
N MET A 232 -3.36 -0.82 15.33
CA MET A 232 -3.20 0.61 15.06
C MET A 232 -4.50 1.38 15.34
N VAL A 233 -5.64 0.86 14.89
CA VAL A 233 -6.96 1.48 15.14
C VAL A 233 -7.27 1.52 16.63
N THR A 234 -6.96 0.45 17.36
CA THR A 234 -7.13 0.39 18.81
C THR A 234 -6.26 1.44 19.50
N TYR A 235 -4.96 1.47 19.17
CA TYR A 235 -4.05 2.49 19.67
C TYR A 235 -4.56 3.92 19.42
N LEU A 236 -5.04 4.21 18.22
CA LEU A 236 -5.55 5.54 17.85
C LEU A 236 -6.83 5.90 18.63
N LYS A 237 -7.75 4.94 18.80
CA LYS A 237 -8.97 5.14 19.60
C LYS A 237 -8.64 5.39 21.06
N ASP A 238 -7.68 4.68 21.63
CA ASP A 238 -7.22 4.87 23.00
C ASP A 238 -6.58 6.25 23.21
N HIS A 239 -6.03 6.84 22.13
CA HIS A 239 -5.53 8.22 22.12
C HIS A 239 -6.60 9.27 21.76
N GLY A 240 -7.88 8.85 21.59
CA GLY A 240 -8.99 9.75 21.35
C GLY A 240 -9.23 10.16 19.89
N VAL A 241 -8.56 9.52 18.92
CA VAL A 241 -8.75 9.81 17.49
C VAL A 241 -10.18 9.49 17.06
N GLN A 242 -10.77 10.38 16.26
CA GLN A 242 -12.14 10.31 15.82
C GLN A 242 -12.25 9.59 14.48
N PHE A 243 -12.97 8.47 14.41
CA PHE A 243 -13.23 7.71 13.20
C PHE A 243 -14.66 7.90 12.74
N TYR A 244 -14.83 8.26 11.47
CA TYR A 244 -16.11 8.42 10.80
C TYR A 244 -16.23 7.39 9.69
N TYR A 245 -16.83 6.23 10.01
CA TYR A 245 -17.12 5.15 9.04
C TYR A 245 -18.37 5.47 8.23
N ASP A 246 -18.58 4.75 7.13
CA ASP A 246 -19.68 4.99 6.17
C ASP A 246 -19.76 6.46 5.73
N THR A 247 -18.62 7.16 5.75
CA THR A 247 -18.51 8.59 5.51
C THR A 247 -17.51 8.86 4.40
N LYS A 248 -18.01 9.21 3.24
CA LYS A 248 -17.21 9.49 2.05
C LYS A 248 -16.89 10.97 1.94
N VAL A 249 -15.61 11.32 1.78
CA VAL A 249 -15.26 12.66 1.33
C VAL A 249 -15.45 12.73 -0.17
N VAL A 250 -16.40 13.56 -0.59
CA VAL A 250 -16.81 13.66 -2.00
C VAL A 250 -16.15 14.81 -2.72
N ASP A 251 -15.66 15.82 -2.01
CA ASP A 251 -14.97 16.96 -2.61
C ASP A 251 -13.99 17.63 -1.63
N VAL A 252 -12.98 18.31 -2.20
CA VAL A 252 -12.05 19.17 -1.46
C VAL A 252 -11.99 20.52 -2.14
N GLN A 253 -12.28 21.56 -1.40
CA GLN A 253 -12.22 22.95 -1.86
C GLN A 253 -10.80 23.50 -1.65
N PHE A 254 -10.24 24.13 -2.68
CA PHE A 254 -8.93 24.76 -2.64
C PHE A 254 -8.99 26.26 -2.91
N SER A 255 -8.19 27.03 -2.18
CA SER A 255 -7.74 28.34 -2.59
C SER A 255 -6.44 28.17 -3.37
N LEU A 256 -6.42 28.63 -4.61
CA LEU A 256 -5.28 28.53 -5.52
C LEU A 256 -4.73 29.93 -5.79
N GLU A 257 -3.49 30.16 -5.35
CA GLU A 257 -2.73 31.37 -5.62
C GLU A 257 -1.39 31.00 -6.27
N PRO A 258 -0.73 31.90 -6.99
CA PRO A 258 0.58 31.61 -7.57
C PRO A 258 1.57 31.08 -6.52
N GLY A 259 2.00 29.83 -6.71
CA GLY A 259 2.94 29.15 -5.80
C GLY A 259 2.36 28.66 -4.47
N LYS A 260 1.05 28.80 -4.24
CA LYS A 260 0.37 28.34 -3.02
C LYS A 260 -0.92 27.59 -3.35
N LYS A 261 -1.07 26.40 -2.79
CA LYS A 261 -2.30 25.61 -2.80
C LYS A 261 -2.71 25.35 -1.35
N GLN A 262 -3.90 25.75 -0.99
CA GLN A 262 -4.42 25.59 0.36
C GLN A 262 -5.80 24.93 0.30
N ALA A 263 -5.99 23.80 0.97
CA ALA A 263 -7.33 23.27 1.20
C ALA A 263 -8.07 24.20 2.18
N VAL A 264 -9.30 24.58 1.80
CA VAL A 264 -10.14 25.50 2.58
C VAL A 264 -11.43 24.87 3.04
N GLY A 265 -11.74 23.67 2.56
CA GLY A 265 -12.91 22.89 2.98
C GLY A 265 -12.91 21.47 2.44
N ILE A 266 -13.67 20.60 3.08
CA ILE A 266 -13.98 19.24 2.60
C ILE A 266 -15.49 19.06 2.64
N THR A 267 -16.04 18.38 1.62
CA THR A 267 -17.44 17.97 1.60
C THR A 267 -17.51 16.49 1.89
N VAL A 268 -18.26 16.12 2.91
CA VAL A 268 -18.46 14.75 3.35
C VAL A 268 -19.90 14.31 3.08
N ASP A 269 -20.07 13.05 2.74
CA ASP A 269 -21.38 12.38 2.57
C ASP A 269 -21.43 11.20 3.55
N HIS A 270 -22.27 11.33 4.55
CA HIS A 270 -22.60 10.24 5.48
C HIS A 270 -23.98 9.67 5.12
N LYS A 271 -24.01 8.57 4.37
CA LYS A 271 -25.24 7.85 3.98
C LYS A 271 -26.31 8.76 3.34
N GLY A 272 -25.89 9.71 2.51
CA GLY A 272 -26.76 10.67 1.83
C GLY A 272 -26.95 12.00 2.57
N ALA A 273 -26.46 12.14 3.78
CA ALA A 273 -26.38 13.42 4.47
C ALA A 273 -25.07 14.13 4.11
N VAL A 274 -25.16 15.18 3.32
CA VAL A 274 -24.01 15.90 2.81
C VAL A 274 -23.79 17.18 3.65
N GLU A 275 -22.56 17.37 4.11
CA GLU A 275 -22.15 18.58 4.83
C GLU A 275 -20.76 19.03 4.38
N THR A 276 -20.46 20.31 4.60
CA THR A 276 -19.13 20.87 4.35
C THR A 276 -18.48 21.27 5.66
N ILE A 277 -17.23 20.87 5.82
CA ILE A 277 -16.37 21.22 6.94
C ILE A 277 -15.39 22.26 6.44
N ASP A 278 -15.43 23.47 6.97
CA ASP A 278 -14.48 24.53 6.64
C ASP A 278 -13.12 24.24 7.29
N LEU A 279 -12.06 24.43 6.52
CA LEU A 279 -10.68 24.28 6.96
C LEU A 279 -10.02 25.66 7.08
N THR A 280 -9.21 25.81 8.10
CA THR A 280 -8.40 26.99 8.34
C THR A 280 -6.95 26.77 7.87
N GLU A 281 -6.14 27.81 7.88
CA GLU A 281 -4.71 27.69 7.57
C GLU A 281 -3.91 26.91 8.63
N ASP A 282 -4.48 26.73 9.81
CA ASP A 282 -3.91 25.94 10.88
C ASP A 282 -4.22 24.43 10.73
N ASP A 283 -5.18 24.05 9.88
CA ASP A 283 -5.59 22.65 9.71
C ASP A 283 -4.70 21.88 8.73
N LEU A 284 -4.61 20.57 8.94
CA LEU A 284 -3.87 19.65 8.10
C LEU A 284 -4.84 18.74 7.36
N LEU A 285 -4.66 18.61 6.05
CA LEU A 285 -5.43 17.65 5.23
C LEU A 285 -4.51 16.60 4.62
N PHE A 286 -4.86 15.33 4.84
CA PHE A 286 -4.20 14.18 4.22
C PHE A 286 -5.19 13.47 3.31
N ILE A 287 -4.84 13.30 2.03
CA ILE A 287 -5.67 12.61 1.04
C ILE A 287 -4.97 11.31 0.68
N THR A 288 -5.51 10.17 1.12
CA THR A 288 -4.85 8.86 0.98
C THR A 288 -5.69 7.84 0.23
N ASN A 289 -6.83 8.23 -0.28
CA ASN A 289 -7.75 7.37 -1.02
C ASN A 289 -7.26 7.10 -2.46
N GLY A 290 -7.83 6.06 -3.05
CA GLY A 290 -7.42 5.56 -4.37
C GLY A 290 -6.23 4.59 -4.30
N GLY A 291 -6.28 3.53 -5.08
CA GLY A 291 -5.21 2.53 -5.12
C GLY A 291 -5.49 1.45 -6.16
N CYS A 292 -4.53 0.56 -6.36
CA CYS A 292 -4.61 -0.51 -7.37
C CYS A 292 -5.73 -1.53 -7.12
N VAL A 293 -6.24 -1.61 -5.89
CA VAL A 293 -7.37 -2.49 -5.53
C VAL A 293 -8.71 -1.76 -5.49
N GLU A 294 -8.74 -0.49 -5.88
CA GLU A 294 -10.00 0.28 -5.97
C GLU A 294 -10.91 -0.36 -7.00
N SER A 295 -12.19 -0.49 -6.67
CA SER A 295 -13.21 -1.13 -7.53
C SER A 295 -12.99 -2.64 -7.80
N CYS A 296 -12.15 -3.33 -7.03
CA CYS A 296 -12.02 -4.77 -7.14
C CYS A 296 -13.38 -5.46 -6.85
N THR A 297 -13.59 -6.61 -7.48
CA THR A 297 -14.73 -7.48 -7.23
C THR A 297 -14.29 -8.71 -6.43
N VAL A 298 -15.20 -9.29 -5.67
CA VAL A 298 -14.92 -10.45 -4.82
C VAL A 298 -15.78 -11.62 -5.26
N GLY A 299 -15.12 -12.76 -5.45
CA GLY A 299 -15.78 -14.04 -5.74
C GLY A 299 -16.17 -14.79 -4.47
N ALA A 300 -16.66 -16.00 -4.65
CA ALA A 300 -16.97 -16.94 -3.59
C ALA A 300 -16.70 -18.37 -4.08
N GLN A 301 -16.81 -19.35 -3.19
CA GLN A 301 -16.55 -20.77 -3.50
C GLN A 301 -17.20 -21.25 -4.83
N ASN A 302 -18.42 -20.78 -5.11
CA ASN A 302 -19.20 -21.19 -6.29
C ASN A 302 -19.52 -20.01 -7.22
N LYS A 303 -18.77 -18.92 -7.13
CA LYS A 303 -19.02 -17.72 -7.92
C LYS A 303 -17.68 -17.08 -8.30
N ALA A 304 -17.36 -17.13 -9.58
CA ALA A 304 -16.23 -16.36 -10.13
C ALA A 304 -16.49 -14.86 -9.97
N THR A 305 -15.42 -14.09 -9.77
CA THR A 305 -15.51 -12.63 -9.69
C THR A 305 -15.99 -12.03 -11.02
N GLY A 306 -15.51 -12.58 -12.12
CA GLY A 306 -15.61 -11.96 -13.44
C GLY A 306 -14.73 -10.71 -13.55
N PHE A 307 -14.51 -10.26 -14.76
CA PHE A 307 -13.84 -8.99 -15.05
C PHE A 307 -14.87 -7.98 -15.58
N ASP A 308 -14.97 -6.83 -14.94
CA ASP A 308 -15.81 -5.71 -15.36
C ASP A 308 -14.92 -4.50 -15.67
N PRO A 309 -14.67 -4.17 -16.96
CA PRO A 309 -13.83 -3.05 -17.35
C PRO A 309 -14.50 -1.68 -17.14
N THR A 310 -15.73 -1.67 -16.66
CA THR A 310 -16.47 -0.43 -16.45
C THR A 310 -15.88 0.39 -15.32
N ILE A 311 -15.44 1.60 -15.63
CA ILE A 311 -15.01 2.56 -14.61
C ILE A 311 -16.26 3.07 -13.88
N LYS A 312 -16.48 2.56 -12.67
CA LYS A 312 -17.66 2.92 -11.88
C LYS A 312 -17.47 4.28 -11.23
N PRO A 313 -18.45 5.20 -11.33
CA PRO A 313 -18.41 6.43 -10.55
C PRO A 313 -18.51 6.13 -9.06
N GLY A 314 -18.02 7.05 -8.25
CA GLY A 314 -18.10 6.93 -6.80
C GLY A 314 -16.94 6.21 -6.13
N ASN A 315 -15.91 5.83 -6.86
CA ASN A 315 -14.68 5.26 -6.30
C ASN A 315 -13.73 6.35 -5.78
N GLY A 316 -12.61 5.94 -5.17
CA GLY A 316 -11.60 6.86 -4.61
C GLY A 316 -10.90 7.73 -5.66
N TRP A 317 -10.86 7.30 -6.93
CA TRP A 317 -10.26 8.06 -8.02
C TRP A 317 -11.10 9.26 -8.47
N ASP A 318 -12.40 9.26 -8.23
CA ASP A 318 -13.28 10.39 -8.58
C ASP A 318 -12.88 11.68 -7.85
N LEU A 319 -12.44 11.59 -6.60
CA LEU A 319 -11.93 12.72 -5.86
C LEU A 319 -10.65 13.27 -6.50
N TRP A 320 -9.71 12.39 -6.84
CA TRP A 320 -8.47 12.79 -7.52
C TRP A 320 -8.71 13.42 -8.88
N LYS A 321 -9.66 12.91 -9.67
CA LYS A 321 -10.05 13.51 -10.95
C LYS A 321 -10.62 14.92 -10.79
N ARG A 322 -11.43 15.16 -9.75
CA ARG A 322 -11.94 16.50 -9.45
C ARG A 322 -10.84 17.45 -9.02
N ILE A 323 -9.95 17.00 -8.16
CA ILE A 323 -8.80 17.80 -7.71
C ILE A 323 -7.90 18.16 -8.90
N ALA A 324 -7.56 17.19 -9.75
CA ALA A 324 -6.72 17.40 -10.92
C ALA A 324 -7.37 18.34 -11.96
N ALA A 325 -8.70 18.36 -12.05
CA ALA A 325 -9.41 19.28 -12.93
C ALA A 325 -9.32 20.78 -12.50
N LEU A 326 -8.85 21.07 -11.28
CA LEU A 326 -8.69 22.43 -10.80
C LEU A 326 -7.39 23.08 -11.27
N ASP A 327 -6.32 22.31 -11.39
CA ASP A 327 -4.99 22.78 -11.79
C ASP A 327 -4.10 21.60 -12.17
N ASP A 328 -3.37 21.70 -13.30
CA ASP A 328 -2.50 20.64 -13.83
C ASP A 328 -1.42 20.19 -12.84
N SER A 329 -1.04 21.04 -11.90
CA SER A 329 -0.02 20.72 -10.88
C SER A 329 -0.51 19.79 -9.78
N PHE A 330 -1.79 19.37 -9.80
CA PHE A 330 -2.30 18.27 -8.96
C PHE A 330 -2.06 16.87 -9.57
N GLY A 331 -1.52 16.80 -10.79
CA GLY A 331 -1.17 15.56 -11.44
C GLY A 331 -2.23 15.01 -12.40
N HIS A 332 -2.02 13.78 -12.84
CA HIS A 332 -2.77 13.15 -13.95
C HIS A 332 -3.33 11.79 -13.52
N PRO A 333 -4.42 11.74 -12.74
CA PRO A 333 -4.99 10.51 -12.21
C PRO A 333 -5.44 9.52 -13.30
N GLU A 334 -5.76 9.98 -14.50
CA GLU A 334 -6.13 9.14 -15.63
C GLU A 334 -5.04 8.13 -16.00
N LYS A 335 -3.77 8.45 -15.78
CA LYS A 335 -2.64 7.51 -16.01
C LYS A 335 -2.77 6.24 -15.18
N PHE A 336 -3.47 6.29 -14.05
CA PHE A 336 -3.61 5.19 -13.10
C PHE A 336 -4.97 4.49 -13.14
N CYS A 337 -6.01 5.13 -13.66
CA CYS A 337 -7.38 4.65 -13.48
C CYS A 337 -8.24 4.63 -14.76
N SER A 338 -7.64 4.83 -15.95
CA SER A 338 -8.42 4.92 -17.20
C SER A 338 -8.42 3.64 -18.04
N GLN A 339 -7.56 2.67 -17.75
CA GLN A 339 -7.38 1.46 -18.56
C GLN A 339 -7.46 0.18 -17.70
N PRO A 340 -8.64 -0.16 -17.16
CA PRO A 340 -8.81 -1.31 -16.26
C PRO A 340 -8.37 -2.64 -16.89
N GLU A 341 -8.56 -2.81 -18.20
CA GLU A 341 -8.18 -4.00 -18.95
C GLU A 341 -6.66 -4.26 -18.95
N LEU A 342 -5.84 -3.21 -18.78
CA LEU A 342 -4.39 -3.32 -18.68
C LEU A 342 -3.91 -3.52 -17.24
N THR A 343 -4.78 -3.35 -16.25
CA THR A 343 -4.47 -3.40 -14.83
C THR A 343 -5.22 -4.50 -14.09
N ASN A 344 -5.89 -5.41 -14.83
CA ASN A 344 -6.58 -6.53 -14.22
C ASN A 344 -5.59 -7.50 -13.58
N TRP A 345 -5.78 -7.74 -12.30
CA TRP A 345 -5.03 -8.71 -11.54
C TRP A 345 -5.99 -9.59 -10.76
N GLU A 346 -5.82 -10.90 -10.84
CA GLU A 346 -6.65 -11.86 -10.14
C GLU A 346 -5.81 -12.58 -9.07
N SER A 347 -6.36 -12.70 -7.88
CA SER A 347 -5.77 -13.45 -6.80
C SER A 347 -6.82 -14.32 -6.10
N ALA A 348 -6.39 -15.42 -5.53
CA ALA A 348 -7.25 -16.31 -4.78
C ALA A 348 -6.59 -16.73 -3.47
N THR A 349 -7.38 -16.77 -2.40
CA THR A 349 -7.00 -17.42 -1.15
C THR A 349 -7.70 -18.76 -1.09
N ILE A 350 -6.92 -19.84 -0.96
CA ILE A 350 -7.43 -21.20 -0.84
C ILE A 350 -7.31 -21.62 0.62
N THR A 351 -8.44 -21.83 1.28
CA THR A 351 -8.50 -22.34 2.65
C THR A 351 -8.92 -23.79 2.63
N THR A 352 -8.14 -24.65 3.27
CA THR A 352 -8.45 -26.08 3.39
C THR A 352 -8.62 -26.46 4.86
N LEU A 353 -9.53 -27.38 5.13
CA LEU A 353 -9.70 -27.97 6.45
C LEU A 353 -8.98 -29.34 6.59
N ASP A 354 -8.41 -29.84 5.50
CA ASP A 354 -7.67 -31.10 5.46
C ASP A 354 -6.19 -30.82 5.21
N GLU A 355 -5.35 -31.20 6.16
CA GLU A 355 -3.88 -31.03 6.09
C GLU A 355 -3.23 -31.76 4.92
N LYS A 356 -3.88 -32.79 4.36
CA LYS A 356 -3.36 -33.55 3.21
C LYS A 356 -3.22 -32.68 1.95
N ILE A 357 -4.07 -31.66 1.80
CA ILE A 357 -4.01 -30.78 0.63
C ILE A 357 -2.76 -29.90 0.66
N PRO A 358 -2.47 -29.14 1.74
CA PRO A 358 -1.20 -28.42 1.85
C PRO A 358 0.04 -29.31 1.77
N GLN A 359 -0.04 -30.55 2.30
CA GLN A 359 1.08 -31.50 2.22
C GLN A 359 1.31 -32.03 0.81
N TYR A 360 0.28 -32.07 -0.02
CA TYR A 360 0.39 -32.48 -1.41
C TYR A 360 0.97 -31.39 -2.31
N ILE A 361 0.64 -30.12 -2.01
CA ILE A 361 1.12 -28.94 -2.73
C ILE A 361 2.54 -28.61 -2.30
#